data_8d85463dcdc676ae8f2646fe83a814e1
#
_entry.id   8d85463dcdc676ae8f2646fe83a814e1
#
_cell.length_a   1.000
_cell.length_b   1.000
_cell.length_c   1.000
_cell.angle_alpha   90.00
_cell.angle_beta   90.00
_cell.angle_gamma   90.00
#
_symmetry.space_group_name_H-M   'P 1'
#
loop_
_entity.id
_entity.type
_entity.pdbx_description
1 polymer ?
#
loop_
_entity_poly.entity_id
_entity_poly.type
_entity_poly.pdbx_seq_one_letter_code
_entity_poly.pdbx_strand_id
1 'polypeptide(L)'
;ANGGERFSEKNLTKLERHTETDEVFVLLSGKAELIIGIEAKRYALEEKKLYNVKKGIWHGLIAEENSAVLVIENDNTSSENTEYTDLRIQSNTV
;
A
#
# COMPACT_ATOMS: atom_id res chain seq x y z
N ALA A 1 1.85 8.43 -6.32
CA ALA A 1 2.64 8.91 -5.19
C ALA A 1 4.13 8.84 -5.52
N ASN A 2 4.90 9.77 -5.03
CA ASN A 2 6.35 9.74 -5.11
C ASN A 2 6.90 9.05 -3.87
N GLY A 3 8.03 8.37 -4.03
CA GLY A 3 8.75 7.80 -2.90
C GLY A 3 9.29 8.88 -1.98
N GLY A 4 9.83 8.48 -0.87
CA GLY A 4 10.41 9.36 0.12
C GLY A 4 10.05 8.95 1.53
N GLU A 5 10.28 9.83 2.48
CA GLU A 5 10.13 9.50 3.89
C GLU A 5 8.73 9.01 4.26
N ARG A 6 7.68 9.64 3.69
CA ARG A 6 6.29 9.28 3.95
C ARG A 6 5.99 7.82 3.59
N PHE A 7 6.60 7.30 2.54
CA PHE A 7 6.38 5.94 2.05
C PHE A 7 7.54 5.00 2.38
N SER A 8 8.44 5.41 3.27
CA SER A 8 9.53 4.54 3.70
C SER A 8 9.00 3.43 4.62
N GLU A 9 9.70 2.31 4.61
CA GLU A 9 9.33 1.16 5.44
C GLU A 9 9.22 1.51 6.92
N LYS A 10 10.13 2.32 7.44
CA LYS A 10 10.14 2.72 8.84
C LYS A 10 8.94 3.55 9.26
N ASN A 11 8.30 4.24 8.30
CA ASN A 11 7.15 5.10 8.57
C ASN A 11 5.82 4.42 8.27
N LEU A 12 5.82 3.19 7.78
CA LEU A 12 4.61 2.43 7.58
C LEU A 12 4.20 1.81 8.93
N THR A 13 3.26 2.43 9.60
CA THR A 13 2.78 1.99 10.92
C THR A 13 1.39 1.39 10.89
N LYS A 14 0.66 1.60 9.80
CA LYS A 14 -0.72 1.14 9.66
C LYS A 14 -0.97 0.57 8.29
N LEU A 15 -1.86 -0.40 8.24
CA LEU A 15 -2.50 -0.84 7.01
C LEU A 15 -3.87 -0.19 6.93
N GLU A 16 -4.37 -0.01 5.70
CA GLU A 16 -5.71 0.50 5.46
C GLU A 16 -6.48 -0.46 4.56
N ARG A 17 -7.80 -0.35 4.62
CA ARG A 17 -8.67 -1.00 3.64
C ARG A 17 -9.84 -0.08 3.33
N HIS A 18 -10.24 -0.09 2.08
CA HIS A 18 -11.44 0.60 1.63
C HIS A 18 -12.59 -0.41 1.62
N THR A 19 -13.71 -0.06 2.24
CA THR A 19 -14.81 -1.01 2.45
C THR A 19 -15.74 -1.10 1.24
N GLU A 20 -15.71 -0.10 0.35
CA GLU A 20 -16.64 -0.01 -0.78
C GLU A 20 -15.95 0.04 -2.15
N THR A 21 -14.66 0.32 -2.20
CA THR A 21 -13.95 0.58 -3.46
C THR A 21 -12.65 -0.20 -3.57
N ASP A 22 -12.29 -0.54 -4.80
CA ASP A 22 -10.97 -1.06 -5.12
C ASP A 22 -10.00 0.11 -5.26
N GLU A 23 -8.71 -0.20 -5.18
CA GLU A 23 -7.63 0.77 -5.41
C GLU A 23 -6.59 0.17 -6.34
N VAL A 24 -6.13 0.95 -7.32
CA VAL A 24 -5.19 0.47 -8.33
C VAL A 24 -3.86 1.18 -8.15
N PHE A 25 -2.80 0.39 -8.21
CA PHE A 25 -1.41 0.87 -8.10
C PHE A 25 -0.65 0.53 -9.38
N VAL A 26 0.10 1.49 -9.89
CA VAL A 26 1.00 1.28 -11.03
C VAL A 26 2.35 1.91 -10.70
N LEU A 27 3.40 1.10 -10.67
CA LEU A 27 4.76 1.61 -10.52
C LEU A 27 5.20 2.21 -11.85
N LEU A 28 5.36 3.52 -11.88
CA LEU A 28 5.81 4.24 -13.08
C LEU A 28 7.33 4.19 -13.23
N SER A 29 8.06 4.32 -12.13
CA SER A 29 9.52 4.25 -12.12
C SER A 29 10.03 3.97 -10.71
N GLY A 30 11.19 3.38 -10.62
CA GLY A 30 11.84 3.10 -9.33
C GLY A 30 11.47 1.75 -8.75
N LYS A 31 11.34 1.71 -7.43
CA LYS A 31 11.02 0.48 -6.69
C LYS A 31 9.96 0.76 -5.65
N ALA A 32 8.98 -0.13 -5.57
CA ALA A 32 7.92 -0.08 -4.58
C ALA A 32 7.42 -1.48 -4.25
N GLU A 33 6.80 -1.62 -3.09
CA GLU A 33 6.18 -2.85 -2.64
C GLU A 33 4.78 -2.57 -2.11
N LEU A 34 3.86 -3.50 -2.36
CA LEU A 34 2.58 -3.53 -1.67
C LEU A 34 2.66 -4.51 -0.51
N ILE A 35 2.17 -4.08 0.63
CA ILE A 35 1.97 -4.93 1.79
C ILE A 35 0.51 -5.34 1.78
N ILE A 36 0.22 -6.63 1.76
CA ILE A 36 -1.14 -7.15 1.56
C ILE A 36 -1.53 -8.07 2.71
N GLY A 37 -2.73 -7.83 3.22
CA GLY A 37 -3.36 -8.65 4.24
C GLY A 37 -2.85 -8.35 5.64
N ILE A 38 -3.58 -8.88 6.63
CA ILE A 38 -3.22 -8.69 8.05
C ILE A 38 -1.89 -9.35 8.39
N GLU A 39 -1.46 -10.33 7.60
CA GLU A 39 -0.17 -10.99 7.75
C GLU A 39 0.97 -10.18 7.13
N ALA A 40 0.66 -9.07 6.50
CA ALA A 40 1.61 -8.14 5.93
C ALA A 40 2.55 -8.78 4.89
N LYS A 41 1.97 -9.53 3.96
CA LYS A 41 2.73 -10.16 2.88
C LYS A 41 3.24 -9.09 1.91
N ARG A 42 4.50 -9.16 1.53
CA ARG A 42 5.15 -8.15 0.69
C ARG A 42 5.21 -8.60 -0.76
N TYR A 43 4.80 -7.71 -1.65
CA TYR A 43 4.83 -7.93 -3.10
C TYR A 43 5.59 -6.80 -3.77
N ALA A 44 6.73 -7.12 -4.37
CA ALA A 44 7.48 -6.14 -5.15
C ALA A 44 6.71 -5.82 -6.44
N LEU A 45 6.51 -4.54 -6.72
CA LEU A 45 5.83 -4.12 -7.94
C LEU A 45 6.80 -4.13 -9.11
N GLU A 46 6.33 -4.58 -10.26
CA GLU A 46 7.04 -4.43 -11.52
C GLU A 46 6.54 -3.17 -12.24
N GLU A 47 7.46 -2.46 -12.88
CA GLU A 47 7.10 -1.24 -13.60
C GLU A 47 6.05 -1.48 -14.66
N LYS A 48 5.12 -0.53 -14.79
CA LYS A 48 4.08 -0.51 -15.84
C LYS A 48 3.08 -1.66 -15.80
N LYS A 49 3.02 -2.39 -14.69
CA LYS A 49 1.96 -3.37 -14.45
C LYS A 49 0.93 -2.77 -13.51
N LEU A 50 -0.31 -3.14 -13.73
CA LEU A 50 -1.44 -2.70 -12.92
C LEU A 50 -1.68 -3.71 -11.80
N TYR A 51 -1.77 -3.21 -10.56
CA TYR A 51 -2.08 -4.02 -9.39
C TYR A 51 -3.37 -3.52 -8.77
N ASN A 52 -4.41 -4.35 -8.81
CA ASN A 52 -5.71 -4.00 -8.25
C ASN A 52 -5.86 -4.60 -6.86
N VAL A 53 -5.93 -3.73 -5.86
CA VAL A 53 -6.23 -4.14 -4.50
C VAL A 53 -7.73 -4.04 -4.30
N LYS A 54 -8.38 -5.19 -4.15
CA LYS A 54 -9.83 -5.25 -4.01
C LYS A 54 -10.30 -4.65 -2.69
N LYS A 55 -11.53 -4.12 -2.72
CA LYS A 55 -12.17 -3.61 -1.50
C LYS A 55 -12.10 -4.63 -0.37
N GLY A 56 -11.94 -4.15 0.84
CA GLY A 56 -11.86 -4.99 2.04
C GLY A 56 -10.49 -5.60 2.31
N ILE A 57 -9.53 -5.46 1.40
CA ILE A 57 -8.18 -6.01 1.58
C ILE A 57 -7.30 -5.00 2.31
N TRP A 58 -6.74 -5.44 3.44
CA TRP A 58 -5.75 -4.65 4.17
C TRP A 58 -4.50 -4.48 3.33
N HIS A 59 -4.03 -3.25 3.20
CA HIS A 59 -2.84 -2.97 2.37
C HIS A 59 -2.08 -1.74 2.85
N GLY A 60 -0.84 -1.65 2.39
CA GLY A 60 0.02 -0.49 2.56
C GLY A 60 1.01 -0.41 1.41
N LEU A 61 1.57 0.77 1.19
CA LEU A 61 2.54 1.03 0.14
C LEU A 61 3.87 1.43 0.75
N ILE A 62 4.94 0.80 0.27
CA ILE A 62 6.31 1.22 0.53
C ILE A 62 6.93 1.59 -0.81
N ALA A 63 7.48 2.78 -0.92
CA ALA A 63 8.14 3.23 -2.12
C ALA A 63 9.51 3.81 -1.77
N GLU A 64 10.53 3.42 -2.51
CA GLU A 64 11.86 3.98 -2.36
C GLU A 64 11.89 5.43 -2.79
N GLU A 65 12.84 6.18 -2.25
CA GLU A 65 13.06 7.57 -2.66
C GLU A 65 13.27 7.65 -4.17
N ASN A 66 12.75 8.68 -4.79
CA ASN A 66 12.76 8.89 -6.25
C ASN A 66 11.94 7.89 -7.07
N SER A 67 11.11 7.10 -6.43
CA SER A 67 10.13 6.26 -7.11
C SER A 67 8.83 7.01 -7.36
N ALA A 68 8.13 6.65 -8.42
CA ALA A 68 6.82 7.23 -8.74
C ALA A 68 5.79 6.12 -8.88
N VAL A 69 4.72 6.22 -8.11
CA VAL A 69 3.61 5.27 -8.11
C VAL A 69 2.32 6.02 -8.42
N LEU A 70 1.61 5.57 -9.45
CA LEU A 70 0.27 6.07 -9.75
C LEU A 70 -0.73 5.30 -8.90
N VAL A 71 -1.56 6.03 -8.18
CA VAL A 71 -2.62 5.45 -7.35
C VAL A 71 -3.96 5.94 -7.89
N ILE A 72 -4.83 5.01 -8.22
CA ILE A 72 -6.16 5.33 -8.76
C ILE A 72 -7.22 4.86 -7.78
N GLU A 73 -8.03 5.80 -7.31
CA GLU A 73 -9.14 5.55 -6.40
C GLU A 73 -10.44 6.05 -7.01
N ASN A 74 -11.56 5.44 -6.61
CA ASN A 74 -12.87 5.95 -7.00
C ASN A 74 -13.21 7.23 -6.25
N ASP A 75 -14.05 8.07 -6.84
CA ASP A 75 -14.47 9.34 -6.27
C ASP A 75 -15.14 9.21 -4.89
N ASN A 76 -15.80 8.09 -4.64
CA ASN A 76 -16.47 7.83 -3.36
C ASN A 76 -15.53 7.23 -2.29
N THR A 77 -14.25 7.09 -2.57
CA THR A 77 -13.28 6.68 -1.54
C THR A 77 -13.08 7.84 -0.55
N SER A 78 -13.34 7.59 0.71
CA SER A 78 -13.29 8.62 1.75
C SER A 78 -12.89 8.02 3.09
N SER A 79 -12.70 8.88 4.10
CA SER A 79 -12.44 8.45 5.47
C SER A 79 -13.60 7.66 6.08
N GLU A 80 -14.82 7.88 5.61
CA GLU A 80 -16.02 7.18 6.11
C GLU A 80 -16.05 5.71 5.69
N ASN A 81 -15.45 5.36 4.56
CA ASN A 81 -15.38 3.98 4.06
C ASN A 81 -13.96 3.43 4.03
N THR A 82 -13.07 4.00 4.82
CA THR A 82 -11.69 3.54 4.98
C THR A 82 -11.45 3.16 6.44
N GLU A 83 -10.92 1.98 6.65
CA GLU A 83 -10.55 1.49 7.96
C GLU A 83 -9.04 1.34 8.08
N TYR A 84 -8.52 1.43 9.29
CA TYR A 84 -7.08 1.32 9.57
C TYR A 84 -6.83 0.28 10.65
N THR A 85 -5.71 -0.40 10.55
CA THR A 85 -5.23 -1.31 11.60
C THR A 85 -3.73 -1.11 11.76
N ASP A 86 -3.24 -1.34 12.95
CA ASP A 86 -1.81 -1.26 13.21
C ASP A 86 -1.08 -2.38 12.47
N LEU A 87 0.05 -2.03 11.86
CA LEU A 87 0.93 -3.00 11.26
C LEU A 87 1.70 -3.70 12.37
N ARG A 88 1.46 -5.01 12.50
CA ARG A 88 2.20 -5.82 13.45
C ARG A 88 3.43 -6.39 12.77
N ILE A 89 4.57 -5.84 13.16
CA ILE A 89 5.84 -6.46 12.81
C ILE A 89 5.98 -7.67 13.73
N GLN A 90 5.90 -8.86 13.13
CA GLN A 90 6.21 -10.05 13.88
C GLN A 90 7.71 -10.07 14.16
N SER A 91 8.05 -9.84 15.42
CA SER A 91 9.40 -10.08 15.88
C SER A 91 9.58 -11.59 15.98
N ASN A 92 10.40 -12.14 15.10
CA ASN A 92 10.84 -13.54 15.23
C ASN A 92 11.99 -13.60 16.25
N THR A 93 11.69 -13.22 17.46
CA THR A 93 12.63 -13.44 18.55
C THR A 93 12.52 -14.90 18.96
N VAL A 94 13.52 -15.62 18.64
CA VAL A 94 13.62 -17.03 19.04
C VAL A 94 14.35 -17.11 20.36
#